data_4088f6388f96cca13b0cf1db7a8ab7da
#
_entry.id   4088f6388f96cca13b0cf1db7a8ab7da
#
_cell.length_a   1.000
_cell.length_b   1.000
_cell.length_c   1.000
_cell.angle_alpha   90.00
_cell.angle_beta   90.00
_cell.angle_gamma   90.00
#
_symmetry.space_group_name_H-M   'P 1'
#
loop_
_entity.id
_entity.type
_entity.pdbx_description
1 polymer ?
#
loop_
_entity_poly.entity_id
_entity_poly.type
_entity_poly.pdbx_seq_one_letter_code
_entity_poly.pdbx_strand_id
1 'polypeptide(L)'
;MASRAGETPARGTPGFWLWFFQRISGLLLLFLVLAHGSITHFLQIGDVRAGIQDEPVVYEVVKRRLAQGFFVFFDFALLSLALYHGLNGMRNILLEWRPAARRQRIVTTSLWILGIVSFGFGAGALLVFIL
;
A
#
# COMPACT_ATOMS: atom_id res chain seq x y z
N MET A 1 -9.16 -19.43 -23.49
CA MET A 1 -8.67 -20.45 -22.55
C MET A 1 -8.67 -19.81 -21.16
N ALA A 2 -9.56 -20.23 -20.28
CA ALA A 2 -9.55 -19.77 -18.89
C ALA A 2 -8.37 -20.43 -18.17
N SER A 3 -7.40 -19.64 -17.72
CA SER A 3 -6.35 -20.11 -16.82
C SER A 3 -7.03 -20.65 -15.56
N ARG A 4 -6.68 -21.87 -15.16
CA ARG A 4 -7.19 -22.46 -13.91
C ARG A 4 -6.67 -21.62 -12.75
N ALA A 5 -7.55 -21.31 -11.80
CA ALA A 5 -7.16 -20.62 -10.58
C ALA A 5 -6.02 -21.38 -9.89
N GLY A 6 -4.86 -20.77 -9.78
CA GLY A 6 -3.66 -21.35 -9.17
C GLY A 6 -2.49 -21.65 -10.12
N GLU A 7 -2.68 -21.63 -11.44
CA GLU A 7 -1.56 -21.82 -12.38
C GLU A 7 -0.76 -20.53 -12.54
N THR A 8 0.56 -20.65 -12.42
CA THR A 8 1.49 -19.54 -12.72
C THR A 8 1.42 -19.19 -14.20
N PRO A 9 1.10 -17.94 -14.57
CA PRO A 9 1.12 -17.53 -15.97
C PRO A 9 2.51 -17.71 -16.57
N ALA A 10 2.58 -18.14 -17.85
CA ALA A 10 3.85 -18.31 -18.55
C ALA A 10 4.60 -16.97 -18.64
N ARG A 11 5.94 -17.02 -18.50
CA ARG A 11 6.82 -15.85 -18.66
C ARG A 11 6.55 -15.17 -20.01
N GLY A 12 6.39 -13.84 -19.99
CA GLY A 12 6.14 -13.06 -21.21
C GLY A 12 4.66 -12.83 -21.54
N THR A 13 3.73 -13.45 -20.80
CA THR A 13 2.31 -13.13 -20.94
C THR A 13 1.93 -11.90 -20.14
N PRO A 14 0.95 -11.06 -20.59
CA PRO A 14 0.50 -9.89 -19.80
C PRO A 14 0.06 -10.24 -18.37
N GLY A 15 -0.48 -11.42 -18.15
CA GLY A 15 -0.89 -11.90 -16.83
C GLY A 15 0.26 -12.22 -15.89
N PHE A 16 1.44 -12.58 -16.42
CA PHE A 16 2.61 -12.91 -15.62
C PHE A 16 3.06 -11.74 -14.75
N TRP A 17 3.17 -10.55 -15.31
CA TRP A 17 3.64 -9.37 -14.58
C TRP A 17 2.66 -8.94 -13.48
N LEU A 18 1.36 -8.98 -13.74
CA LEU A 18 0.34 -8.70 -12.73
C LEU A 18 0.39 -9.71 -11.58
N TRP A 19 0.54 -10.98 -11.89
CA TRP A 19 0.71 -12.05 -10.90
C TRP A 19 2.01 -11.88 -10.10
N PHE A 20 3.13 -11.60 -10.78
CA PHE A 20 4.43 -11.41 -10.15
C PHE A 20 4.43 -10.21 -9.19
N PHE A 21 3.98 -9.05 -9.67
CA PHE A 21 3.92 -7.84 -8.84
C PHE A 21 2.95 -7.98 -7.68
N GLN A 22 1.86 -8.73 -7.81
CA GLN A 22 0.96 -9.01 -6.70
C GLN A 22 1.67 -9.76 -5.57
N ARG A 23 2.51 -10.73 -5.89
CA ARG A 23 3.27 -11.49 -4.88
C ARG A 23 4.38 -10.68 -4.25
N ILE A 24 5.17 -9.99 -5.07
CA ILE A 24 6.27 -9.15 -4.58
C ILE A 24 5.75 -8.01 -3.72
N SER A 25 4.68 -7.32 -4.13
CA SER A 25 4.09 -6.25 -3.32
C SER A 25 3.56 -6.75 -1.98
N GLY A 26 2.96 -7.93 -1.94
CA GLY A 26 2.51 -8.54 -0.68
C GLY A 26 3.67 -8.85 0.27
N LEU A 27 4.77 -9.41 -0.26
CA LEU A 27 5.97 -9.69 0.53
C LEU A 27 6.61 -8.39 1.04
N LEU A 28 6.76 -7.39 0.18
CA LEU A 28 7.30 -6.08 0.57
C LEU A 28 6.41 -5.39 1.61
N LEU A 29 5.09 -5.47 1.45
CA LEU A 29 4.14 -4.96 2.45
C LEU A 29 4.30 -5.62 3.81
N LEU A 30 4.48 -6.94 3.84
CA LEU A 30 4.71 -7.65 5.10
C LEU A 30 5.91 -7.05 5.84
N PHE A 31 7.04 -6.88 5.15
CA PHE A 31 8.24 -6.27 5.75
C PHE A 31 8.01 -4.81 6.16
N LEU A 32 7.40 -4.00 5.30
CA LEU A 32 7.16 -2.59 5.57
C LEU A 32 6.19 -2.38 6.74
N VAL A 33 5.11 -3.17 6.83
CA VAL A 33 4.15 -3.07 7.93
C VAL A 33 4.79 -3.50 9.26
N LEU A 34 5.55 -4.60 9.25
CA LEU A 34 6.28 -5.05 10.44
C LEU A 34 7.32 -4.01 10.87
N ALA A 35 8.08 -3.47 9.92
CA ALA A 35 9.06 -2.42 10.20
C ALA A 35 8.38 -1.14 10.71
N HIS A 36 7.30 -0.69 10.06
CA HIS A 36 6.53 0.48 10.48
C HIS A 36 6.01 0.31 11.92
N GLY A 37 5.32 -0.79 12.20
CA GLY A 37 4.82 -1.10 13.54
C GLY A 37 5.94 -1.19 14.58
N SER A 38 7.05 -1.86 14.24
CA SER A 38 8.18 -2.00 15.15
C SER A 38 8.84 -0.66 15.46
N ILE A 39 9.11 0.16 14.45
CA ILE A 39 9.78 1.45 14.62
C ILE A 39 8.88 2.46 15.31
N THR A 40 7.61 2.49 14.97
CA THR A 40 6.68 3.54 15.47
C THR A 40 6.07 3.21 16.81
N HIS A 41 5.79 1.94 17.10
CA HIS A 41 5.06 1.53 18.31
C HIS A 41 5.92 0.84 19.36
N PHE A 42 6.93 0.07 18.96
CA PHE A 42 7.74 -0.70 19.91
C PHE A 42 9.11 -0.06 20.19
N LEU A 43 9.81 0.37 19.15
CA LEU A 43 11.17 0.88 19.30
C LEU A 43 11.24 2.38 19.51
N GLN A 44 10.22 3.13 19.09
CA GLN A 44 10.14 4.60 19.19
C GLN A 44 11.45 5.31 18.77
N ILE A 45 12.15 4.72 17.77
CA ILE A 45 13.52 5.13 17.41
C ILE A 45 13.61 6.63 17.06
N GLY A 46 12.59 7.15 16.40
CA GLY A 46 12.52 8.58 16.07
C GLY A 46 12.26 9.47 17.27
N ASP A 47 11.45 8.99 18.19
CA ASP A 47 10.93 9.73 19.32
C ASP A 47 11.95 9.79 20.46
N VAL A 48 12.65 8.68 20.73
CA VAL A 48 13.75 8.62 21.72
C VAL A 48 14.89 9.57 21.34
N ARG A 49 15.26 9.62 20.05
CA ARG A 49 16.28 10.57 19.57
C ARG A 49 15.86 12.03 19.70
N ALA A 50 14.54 12.30 19.63
CA ALA A 50 13.98 13.64 19.81
C ALA A 50 13.67 13.99 21.27
N GLY A 51 13.93 13.06 22.22
CA GLY A 51 13.62 13.23 23.64
C GLY A 51 12.12 13.21 23.96
N ILE A 52 11.32 12.59 23.09
CA ILE A 52 9.88 12.51 23.25
C ILE A 52 9.55 11.18 23.94
N GLN A 53 8.88 11.26 25.08
CA GLN A 53 8.42 10.07 25.84
C GLN A 53 6.89 9.92 25.81
N ASP A 54 6.23 10.59 24.87
CA ASP A 54 4.77 10.59 24.75
C ASP A 54 4.25 9.39 23.95
N GLU A 55 2.95 9.19 23.99
CA GLU A 55 2.26 8.17 23.20
C GLU A 55 2.56 8.31 21.68
N PRO A 56 2.84 7.22 20.96
CA PRO A 56 3.31 7.25 19.56
C PRO A 56 2.28 7.82 18.58
N VAL A 57 1.03 7.96 18.97
CA VAL A 57 -0.07 8.47 18.13
C VAL A 57 -0.45 9.93 18.45
N VAL A 58 0.24 10.59 19.38
CA VAL A 58 -0.02 12.01 19.64
C VAL A 58 0.41 12.85 18.45
N TYR A 59 -0.40 13.85 18.08
CA TYR A 59 -0.19 14.69 16.92
C TYR A 59 1.23 15.27 16.81
N GLU A 60 1.76 15.80 17.91
CA GLU A 60 3.11 16.40 17.94
C GLU A 60 4.21 15.36 17.68
N VAL A 61 4.05 14.13 18.17
CA VAL A 61 4.99 13.02 17.93
C VAL A 61 4.97 12.64 16.45
N VAL A 62 3.78 12.47 15.88
CA VAL A 62 3.61 12.15 14.45
C VAL A 62 4.19 13.25 13.58
N LYS A 63 3.90 14.52 13.88
CA LYS A 63 4.42 15.69 13.14
C LYS A 63 5.95 15.72 13.15
N ARG A 64 6.58 15.57 14.31
CA ARG A 64 8.05 15.56 14.42
C ARG A 64 8.69 14.37 13.70
N ARG A 65 8.04 13.21 13.70
CA ARG A 65 8.48 12.02 12.98
C ARG A 65 8.42 12.25 11.47
N LEU A 66 7.31 12.79 10.97
CA LEU A 66 7.14 13.10 9.55
C LEU A 66 8.03 14.27 9.09
N ALA A 67 8.49 15.16 9.97
CA ALA A 67 9.51 16.14 9.64
C ALA A 67 10.87 15.48 9.28
N GLN A 68 11.08 14.22 9.59
CA GLN A 68 12.25 13.46 9.16
C GLN A 68 11.95 12.79 7.81
N GLY A 69 12.57 13.24 6.74
CA GLY A 69 12.28 12.81 5.37
C GLY A 69 12.30 11.29 5.15
N PHE A 70 13.05 10.52 5.96
CA PHE A 70 13.04 9.07 5.91
C PHE A 70 11.66 8.47 6.21
N PHE A 71 10.96 8.95 7.24
CA PHE A 71 9.64 8.43 7.59
C PHE A 71 8.60 8.78 6.53
N VAL A 72 8.66 9.97 5.97
CA VAL A 72 7.79 10.38 4.87
C VAL A 72 7.96 9.46 3.67
N PHE A 73 9.20 9.22 3.23
CA PHE A 73 9.48 8.31 2.14
C PHE A 73 8.95 6.89 2.43
N PHE A 74 9.16 6.42 3.66
CA PHE A 74 8.70 5.11 4.11
C PHE A 74 7.17 5.00 4.07
N ASP A 75 6.47 6.01 4.57
CA ASP A 75 5.00 6.05 4.60
C ASP A 75 4.41 6.19 3.19
N PHE A 76 5.06 6.95 2.29
CA PHE A 76 4.67 6.98 0.88
C PHE A 76 4.85 5.63 0.19
N ALA A 77 5.93 4.92 0.47
CA ALA A 77 6.16 3.58 -0.06
C ALA A 77 5.10 2.59 0.45
N LEU A 78 4.79 2.66 1.74
CA LEU A 78 3.76 1.84 2.38
C LEU A 78 2.38 2.13 1.76
N LEU A 79 1.99 3.41 1.63
CA LEU A 79 0.74 3.84 1.02
C LEU A 79 0.61 3.34 -0.43
N SER A 80 1.65 3.53 -1.23
CA SER A 80 1.67 3.12 -2.64
C SER A 80 1.52 1.61 -2.80
N LEU A 81 2.31 0.84 -2.03
CA LEU A 81 2.27 -0.62 -2.09
C LEU A 81 0.96 -1.18 -1.53
N ALA A 82 0.42 -0.59 -0.46
CA ALA A 82 -0.85 -1.02 0.12
C ALA A 82 -2.01 -0.81 -0.86
N LEU A 83 -2.07 0.35 -1.51
CA LEU A 83 -3.08 0.64 -2.52
C LEU A 83 -2.94 -0.28 -3.73
N TYR A 84 -1.72 -0.42 -4.28
CA TYR A 84 -1.50 -1.30 -5.41
C TYR A 84 -1.89 -2.75 -5.10
N HIS A 85 -1.35 -3.31 -4.02
CA HIS A 85 -1.59 -4.70 -3.62
C HIS A 85 -3.08 -4.95 -3.31
N GLY A 86 -3.69 -4.08 -2.52
CA GLY A 86 -5.09 -4.19 -2.12
C GLY A 86 -6.06 -4.08 -3.29
N LEU A 87 -5.89 -3.06 -4.14
CA LEU A 87 -6.79 -2.84 -5.29
C LEU A 87 -6.61 -3.90 -6.38
N ASN A 88 -5.36 -4.31 -6.66
CA ASN A 88 -5.11 -5.38 -7.61
C ASN A 88 -5.60 -6.74 -7.08
N GLY A 89 -5.42 -7.01 -5.79
CA GLY A 89 -6.00 -8.18 -5.12
C GLY A 89 -7.53 -8.19 -5.18
N MET A 90 -8.16 -7.07 -4.85
CA MET A 90 -9.63 -6.90 -4.94
C MET A 90 -10.12 -7.09 -6.39
N ARG A 91 -9.41 -6.52 -7.36
CA ARG A 91 -9.71 -6.73 -8.79
C ARG A 91 -9.72 -8.21 -9.15
N ASN A 92 -8.70 -8.95 -8.74
CA ASN A 92 -8.60 -10.37 -9.05
C ASN A 92 -9.78 -11.16 -8.48
N ILE A 93 -10.12 -10.93 -7.20
CA ILE A 93 -11.27 -11.58 -6.53
C ILE A 93 -12.58 -11.21 -7.22
N LEU A 94 -12.80 -9.92 -7.51
CA LEU A 94 -14.04 -9.47 -8.15
C LEU A 94 -14.22 -10.07 -9.55
N LEU A 95 -13.12 -10.23 -10.32
CA LEU A 95 -13.20 -10.77 -11.68
C LEU A 95 -13.40 -12.30 -11.72
N GLU A 96 -13.21 -13.02 -10.61
CA GLU A 96 -13.62 -14.42 -10.50
C GLU A 96 -15.14 -14.58 -10.48
N TRP A 97 -15.87 -13.55 -10.04
CA TRP A 97 -17.32 -13.55 -10.06
C TRP A 97 -17.86 -13.20 -11.45
N ARG A 98 -18.60 -14.14 -12.07
CA ARG A 98 -19.09 -14.04 -13.46
C ARG A 98 -19.78 -12.71 -13.83
N PRO A 99 -20.69 -12.12 -13.02
CA PRO A 99 -21.30 -10.83 -13.34
C PRO A 99 -20.30 -9.68 -13.41
N ALA A 100 -19.31 -9.63 -12.53
CA ALA A 100 -18.25 -8.62 -12.54
C ALA A 100 -17.27 -8.84 -13.71
N ALA A 101 -16.96 -10.10 -14.04
CA ALA A 101 -16.10 -10.44 -15.19
C ALA A 101 -16.68 -9.94 -16.52
N ARG A 102 -18.01 -9.97 -16.68
CA ARG A 102 -18.67 -9.39 -17.87
C ARG A 102 -18.53 -7.88 -17.98
N ARG A 103 -18.26 -7.20 -16.86
CA ARG A 103 -18.08 -5.73 -16.76
C ARG A 103 -16.65 -5.37 -16.37
N GLN A 104 -15.67 -6.17 -16.79
CA GLN A 104 -14.25 -6.01 -16.42
C GLN A 104 -13.73 -4.58 -16.58
N ARG A 105 -14.11 -3.87 -17.64
CA ARG A 105 -13.70 -2.46 -17.84
C ARG A 105 -14.20 -1.58 -16.70
N ILE A 106 -15.48 -1.69 -16.36
CA ILE A 106 -16.10 -0.87 -15.30
C ILE A 106 -15.40 -1.14 -13.98
N VAL A 107 -15.26 -2.41 -13.60
CA VAL A 107 -14.59 -2.82 -12.36
C VAL A 107 -13.16 -2.27 -12.31
N THR A 108 -12.39 -2.47 -13.37
CA THR A 108 -11.00 -2.00 -13.41
C THR A 108 -10.92 -0.48 -13.34
N THR A 109 -11.74 0.24 -14.10
CA THR A 109 -11.74 1.72 -14.10
C THR A 109 -12.17 2.27 -12.74
N SER A 110 -13.19 1.70 -12.12
CA SER A 110 -13.63 2.13 -10.78
C SER A 110 -12.54 1.93 -9.72
N LEU A 111 -11.83 0.81 -9.77
CA LEU A 111 -10.71 0.56 -8.85
C LEU A 111 -9.53 1.51 -9.10
N TRP A 112 -9.24 1.85 -10.36
CA TRP A 112 -8.23 2.87 -10.68
C TRP A 112 -8.60 4.26 -10.14
N ILE A 113 -9.86 4.67 -10.34
CA ILE A 113 -10.36 5.96 -9.80
C ILE A 113 -10.25 5.95 -8.28
N LEU A 114 -10.72 4.90 -7.64
CA LEU A 114 -10.61 4.74 -6.18
C LEU A 114 -9.15 4.83 -5.72
N GLY A 115 -8.23 4.16 -6.42
CA GLY A 115 -6.81 4.19 -6.11
C GLY A 115 -6.19 5.59 -6.21
N ILE A 116 -6.49 6.31 -7.29
CA ILE A 116 -5.98 7.67 -7.51
C ILE A 116 -6.52 8.62 -6.44
N VAL A 117 -7.81 8.56 -6.15
CA VAL A 117 -8.44 9.41 -5.12
C VAL A 117 -7.88 9.10 -3.74
N SER A 118 -7.78 7.82 -3.37
CA SER A 118 -7.23 7.39 -2.07
C SER A 118 -5.76 7.76 -1.93
N PHE A 119 -4.97 7.59 -3.00
CA PHE A 119 -3.56 8.00 -3.01
C PHE A 119 -3.42 9.52 -2.86
N GLY A 120 -4.20 10.31 -3.61
CA GLY A 120 -4.19 11.77 -3.52
C GLY A 120 -4.55 12.26 -2.12
N PHE A 121 -5.56 11.66 -1.50
CA PHE A 121 -5.96 11.99 -0.12
C PHE A 121 -4.86 11.61 0.89
N GLY A 122 -4.32 10.40 0.82
CA GLY A 122 -3.25 9.95 1.72
C GLY A 122 -1.96 10.74 1.53
N ALA A 123 -1.58 11.01 0.28
CA ALA A 123 -0.42 11.85 -0.04
C ALA A 123 -0.60 13.28 0.48
N GLY A 124 -1.79 13.86 0.29
CA GLY A 124 -2.12 15.18 0.83
C GLY A 124 -2.01 15.22 2.36
N ALA A 125 -2.51 14.22 3.04
CA ALA A 125 -2.39 14.11 4.49
C ALA A 125 -0.93 14.04 4.94
N LEU A 126 -0.07 13.27 4.26
CA LEU A 126 1.36 13.21 4.57
C LEU A 126 2.07 14.56 4.32
N LEU A 127 1.72 15.24 3.22
CA LEU A 127 2.35 16.52 2.86
C LEU A 127 1.99 17.66 3.82
N VAL A 128 0.77 17.67 4.37
CA VAL A 128 0.36 18.70 5.36
C VAL A 128 1.24 18.70 6.61
N PHE A 129 1.84 17.55 6.96
CA PHE A 129 2.76 17.46 8.10
C PHE A 129 4.19 17.93 7.79
N ILE A 130 4.53 18.08 6.51
CA ILE A 130 5.88 18.50 6.07
C ILE A 130 5.94 20.01 5.80
N LEU A 131 4.84 20.60 5.36
CA LEU A 131 4.69 22.02 5.04
C LEU A 131 4.33 22.83 6.27
#